data_cadd239bd8b028a991dfd584c797aa62
#
_entry.id   cadd239bd8b028a991dfd584c797aa62
#
_cell.length_a   1.000
_cell.length_b   1.000
_cell.length_c   1.000
_cell.angle_alpha   90.00
_cell.angle_beta   90.00
_cell.angle_gamma   90.00
#
_symmetry.space_group_name_H-M   'P 1'
#
loop_
_entity.id
_entity.type
_entity.pdbx_description
1 polymer ?
#
loop_
_entity_poly.entity_id
_entity_poly.type
_entity_poly.pdbx_seq_one_letter_code
_entity_poly.pdbx_strand_id
1 'polypeptide(L)'
;MTHSNDSMTRRGLLGQALGVAALASAFNSAGQLIAQTPEAARIRDSFDFGWKFFKGDAPGAQQPGFADTNWRNLDLPHDWSVEGPFATTEPSGGSGGFAPTGIGWYRKHFRLPASYKDRKVSIELDGVYQNSEVWINGQYLGKRPFGYISFAYDLTPHLNAGGDNVVAVKVDNSLQPASRWYSGSGIYRHTWLVAVNPVHVAHWGTFVTTPRVSKEAAGVRVQTRVRNERAAAATCTLTSAIVDGDGKVVQTADISQEIGPNAEYEFEQQIAVEKPSLWSVATPYMYKLRSTVRVGQQTVDEYETPFGIREALFDADRGFLLNGEHVKLNGVCLHHDAGSVGSAVPERVWERRFEILRDM
;
A
#
# COMPACT_ATOMS: atom_id res chain seq x y z
N MET A 1 -44.32 -34.07 -4.63
CA MET A 1 -43.09 -33.54 -5.26
C MET A 1 -42.39 -32.69 -4.21
N THR A 2 -41.40 -33.27 -3.61
CA THR A 2 -40.69 -32.74 -2.41
C THR A 2 -39.52 -31.88 -2.85
N HIS A 3 -39.55 -30.58 -2.52
CA HIS A 3 -38.39 -29.71 -2.63
C HIS A 3 -37.53 -29.83 -1.36
N SER A 4 -36.33 -30.34 -1.49
CA SER A 4 -35.33 -30.33 -0.44
C SER A 4 -34.62 -28.98 -0.44
N ASN A 5 -34.75 -28.25 0.66
CA ASN A 5 -33.97 -27.07 0.99
C ASN A 5 -32.61 -27.52 1.59
N ASP A 6 -31.54 -27.41 0.83
CA ASP A 6 -30.17 -27.53 1.36
C ASP A 6 -29.69 -26.14 1.82
N SER A 7 -29.77 -25.92 3.12
CA SER A 7 -29.19 -24.74 3.78
C SER A 7 -27.70 -24.95 4.01
N MET A 8 -26.84 -24.39 3.17
CA MET A 8 -25.40 -24.32 3.43
C MET A 8 -25.14 -23.42 4.65
N THR A 9 -24.69 -24.02 5.72
CA THR A 9 -24.33 -23.34 6.97
C THR A 9 -22.99 -22.62 6.83
N ARG A 10 -22.91 -21.40 7.44
CA ARG A 10 -21.73 -20.49 7.48
C ARG A 10 -20.41 -21.09 8.03
N ARG A 11 -20.37 -22.37 8.36
CA ARG A 11 -19.18 -23.07 8.85
C ARG A 11 -18.30 -23.69 7.77
N GLY A 12 -18.74 -23.74 6.52
CA GLY A 12 -18.00 -24.38 5.41
C GLY A 12 -16.99 -23.46 4.70
N LEU A 13 -17.05 -22.14 4.91
CA LEU A 13 -16.21 -21.18 4.17
C LEU A 13 -14.93 -20.74 4.90
N LEU A 14 -14.74 -21.17 6.14
CA LEU A 14 -13.52 -20.89 6.94
C LEU A 14 -12.48 -22.02 6.88
N GLY A 15 -12.72 -23.05 6.11
CA GLY A 15 -11.89 -24.27 6.04
C GLY A 15 -10.87 -24.34 4.92
N GLN A 16 -10.81 -23.38 3.99
CA GLN A 16 -9.91 -23.47 2.81
C GLN A 16 -8.75 -22.48 2.76
N ALA A 17 -8.59 -21.62 3.76
CA ALA A 17 -7.47 -20.66 3.85
C ALA A 17 -6.34 -21.09 4.82
N LEU A 18 -6.35 -22.32 5.37
CA LEU A 18 -5.37 -22.82 6.34
C LEU A 18 -4.71 -24.14 5.91
N GLY A 19 -4.47 -24.33 4.63
CA GLY A 19 -3.96 -25.58 4.05
C GLY A 19 -2.55 -25.56 3.50
N VAL A 20 -1.66 -24.64 3.91
CA VAL A 20 -0.23 -24.69 3.52
C VAL A 20 0.67 -24.27 4.70
N ALA A 21 0.61 -24.96 5.81
CA ALA A 21 1.63 -24.87 6.85
C ALA A 21 1.51 -26.02 7.88
N ALA A 22 1.55 -27.27 7.45
CA ALA A 22 1.79 -28.38 8.38
C ALA A 22 2.26 -29.62 7.60
N LEU A 23 3.49 -29.61 7.11
CA LEU A 23 4.25 -30.79 6.74
C LEU A 23 5.71 -30.59 7.19
N ALA A 24 5.96 -30.75 8.46
CA ALA A 24 7.31 -30.93 8.96
C ALA A 24 7.22 -31.82 10.17
N SER A 25 7.48 -33.09 9.98
CA SER A 25 8.23 -33.97 10.88
C SER A 25 8.03 -35.42 10.50
N ALA A 26 8.87 -35.90 9.57
CA ALA A 26 9.25 -37.30 9.51
C ALA A 26 10.78 -37.32 9.36
N PHE A 27 11.44 -37.72 10.42
CA PHE A 27 12.87 -38.03 10.38
C PHE A 27 13.13 -39.14 9.37
N ASN A 28 14.00 -38.86 8.40
CA ASN A 28 14.70 -39.90 7.69
C ASN A 28 16.16 -39.47 7.42
N SER A 29 17.08 -40.25 7.95
CA SER A 29 18.52 -40.10 7.84
C SER A 29 18.99 -40.45 6.42
N ALA A 30 18.94 -39.50 5.52
CA ALA A 30 19.70 -39.43 4.28
C ALA A 30 19.71 -37.95 3.88
N GLY A 31 20.92 -37.41 3.69
CA GLY A 31 21.13 -35.97 3.45
C GLY A 31 20.40 -35.47 2.19
N GLN A 32 19.14 -35.15 2.32
CA GLN A 32 18.42 -34.36 1.35
C GLN A 32 18.63 -32.90 1.71
N LEU A 33 19.28 -32.16 0.81
CA LEU A 33 19.24 -30.71 0.74
C LEU A 33 17.75 -30.30 0.78
N ILE A 34 17.28 -29.83 1.94
CA ILE A 34 16.01 -29.13 2.02
C ILE A 34 16.19 -27.90 1.15
N ALA A 35 15.57 -27.88 0.00
CA ALA A 35 15.51 -26.67 -0.81
C ALA A 35 14.84 -25.60 0.07
N GLN A 36 15.65 -24.65 0.57
CA GLN A 36 15.12 -23.48 1.25
C GLN A 36 14.18 -22.79 0.28
N THR A 37 12.95 -22.59 0.67
CA THR A 37 12.01 -21.74 -0.08
C THR A 37 12.75 -20.41 -0.29
N PRO A 38 12.87 -19.91 -1.54
CA PRO A 38 13.58 -18.65 -1.77
C PRO A 38 12.94 -17.58 -0.86
N GLU A 39 13.75 -16.94 -0.06
CA GLU A 39 13.28 -15.84 0.78
C GLU A 39 12.74 -14.74 -0.13
N ALA A 40 11.53 -14.25 0.14
CA ALA A 40 10.90 -13.23 -0.69
C ALA A 40 11.84 -12.05 -0.90
N ALA A 41 12.06 -11.67 -2.17
CA ALA A 41 12.98 -10.59 -2.53
C ALA A 41 12.54 -9.25 -1.90
N ARG A 42 11.23 -9.02 -1.84
CA ARG A 42 10.57 -7.89 -1.15
C ARG A 42 9.58 -8.43 -0.15
N ILE A 43 9.56 -7.88 1.07
CA ILE A 43 8.58 -8.18 2.11
C ILE A 43 7.74 -6.92 2.33
N ARG A 44 6.42 -7.07 2.41
CA ARG A 44 5.48 -6.01 2.76
C ARG A 44 4.43 -6.58 3.69
N ASP A 45 4.65 -6.40 4.98
CA ASP A 45 3.80 -6.94 6.02
C ASP A 45 2.81 -5.89 6.54
N SER A 46 1.57 -6.30 6.84
CA SER A 46 0.62 -5.43 7.53
C SER A 46 1.15 -5.04 8.89
N PHE A 47 1.12 -3.74 9.16
CA PHE A 47 1.58 -3.19 10.43
C PHE A 47 0.42 -2.61 11.24
N ASP A 48 -0.82 -2.94 10.89
CA ASP A 48 -2.04 -2.38 11.44
C ASP A 48 -2.37 -2.83 12.87
N PHE A 49 -1.94 -4.02 13.29
CA PHE A 49 -2.40 -4.63 14.54
C PHE A 49 -1.56 -4.22 15.75
N GLY A 50 -2.22 -4.11 16.93
CA GLY A 50 -1.54 -3.96 18.22
C GLY A 50 -0.94 -2.57 18.46
N TRP A 51 -1.58 -1.52 18.03
CA TRP A 51 -1.24 -0.14 18.37
C TRP A 51 -1.83 0.26 19.72
N LYS A 52 -1.17 1.20 20.38
CA LYS A 52 -1.66 1.90 21.55
C LYS A 52 -2.03 3.32 21.18
N PHE A 53 -3.15 3.80 21.65
CA PHE A 53 -3.70 5.12 21.33
C PHE A 53 -4.05 5.93 22.58
N PHE A 54 -3.75 7.21 22.52
CA PHE A 54 -4.13 8.20 23.52
C PHE A 54 -4.66 9.45 22.82
N LYS A 55 -5.89 9.87 23.16
CA LYS A 55 -6.47 11.12 22.69
C LYS A 55 -6.07 12.24 23.64
N GLY A 56 -5.36 13.22 23.15
CA GLY A 56 -4.79 14.34 23.88
C GLY A 56 -3.33 14.54 23.57
N ASP A 57 -2.72 15.59 24.11
CA ASP A 57 -1.29 15.78 24.00
C ASP A 57 -0.56 14.97 25.08
N ALA A 58 0.54 14.34 24.70
CA ALA A 58 1.35 13.52 25.58
C ALA A 58 2.85 13.86 25.36
N PRO A 59 3.34 14.96 25.94
CA PRO A 59 4.72 15.37 25.82
C PRO A 59 5.69 14.26 26.26
N GLY A 60 6.67 13.94 25.41
CA GLY A 60 7.61 12.85 25.65
C GLY A 60 7.18 11.49 25.13
N ALA A 61 5.96 11.35 24.55
CA ALA A 61 5.47 10.08 24.02
C ALA A 61 6.26 9.51 22.83
N GLN A 62 7.12 10.32 22.21
CA GLN A 62 8.07 9.85 21.20
C GLN A 62 9.22 9.02 21.79
N GLN A 63 9.49 9.12 23.09
CA GLN A 63 10.59 8.42 23.74
C GLN A 63 10.30 6.92 23.96
N PRO A 64 11.25 6.01 23.72
CA PRO A 64 11.03 4.57 23.91
C PRO A 64 10.57 4.20 25.32
N GLY A 65 11.15 4.83 26.34
CA GLY A 65 10.84 4.58 27.75
C GLY A 65 9.57 5.25 28.29
N PHE A 66 8.79 5.92 27.45
CA PHE A 66 7.53 6.53 27.86
C PHE A 66 6.52 5.46 28.31
N ALA A 67 5.87 5.70 29.46
CA ALA A 67 4.90 4.76 30.04
C ALA A 67 3.55 4.85 29.30
N ASP A 68 3.26 3.88 28.45
CA ASP A 68 2.02 3.78 27.66
C ASP A 68 1.13 2.59 28.07
N THR A 69 1.34 2.02 29.25
CA THR A 69 0.59 0.85 29.75
C THR A 69 -0.90 1.09 29.86
N ASN A 70 -1.32 2.32 30.17
CA ASN A 70 -2.71 2.72 30.34
C ASN A 70 -3.35 3.24 29.03
N TRP A 71 -2.63 3.25 27.93
CA TRP A 71 -3.16 3.63 26.64
C TRP A 71 -4.09 2.55 26.10
N ARG A 72 -5.10 2.95 25.34
CA ARG A 72 -6.05 2.03 24.71
C ARG A 72 -5.34 1.21 23.62
N ASN A 73 -5.51 -0.10 23.63
CA ASN A 73 -5.10 -0.96 22.52
C ASN A 73 -6.13 -0.87 21.39
N LEU A 74 -5.65 -0.78 20.16
CA LEU A 74 -6.49 -0.78 18.97
C LEU A 74 -5.71 -1.27 17.75
N ASP A 75 -6.46 -1.56 16.69
CA ASP A 75 -5.93 -1.87 15.37
C ASP A 75 -6.28 -0.73 14.40
N LEU A 76 -5.46 -0.57 13.36
CA LEU A 76 -5.70 0.38 12.28
C LEU A 76 -6.48 -0.30 11.14
N PRO A 77 -7.21 0.47 10.32
CA PRO A 77 -7.41 1.93 10.35
C PRO A 77 -8.23 2.42 11.55
N HIS A 78 -7.98 3.66 12.00
CA HIS A 78 -8.66 4.24 13.16
C HIS A 78 -8.97 5.73 12.96
N ASP A 79 -10.19 6.12 13.32
CA ASP A 79 -10.69 7.49 13.31
C ASP A 79 -11.32 7.82 14.66
N TRP A 80 -10.64 8.62 15.49
CA TRP A 80 -11.19 8.95 16.83
C TRP A 80 -12.30 9.98 16.79
N SER A 81 -12.46 10.72 15.67
CA SER A 81 -13.51 11.75 15.58
C SER A 81 -14.91 11.14 15.58
N VAL A 82 -15.05 9.91 15.02
CA VAL A 82 -16.35 9.22 14.99
C VAL A 82 -16.75 8.64 16.36
N GLU A 83 -15.82 8.55 17.30
CA GLU A 83 -16.08 7.99 18.62
C GLU A 83 -16.83 8.95 19.56
N GLY A 84 -16.92 10.23 19.17
CA GLY A 84 -17.66 11.25 19.95
C GLY A 84 -16.99 11.67 21.27
N PRO A 85 -17.70 12.37 22.13
CA PRO A 85 -19.04 12.89 21.93
C PRO A 85 -19.12 13.96 20.85
N PHE A 86 -20.19 13.97 20.06
CA PHE A 86 -20.50 15.07 19.13
C PHE A 86 -21.17 16.20 19.90
N ALA A 87 -20.74 17.43 19.69
CA ALA A 87 -21.30 18.59 20.36
C ALA A 87 -21.28 19.83 19.45
N THR A 88 -22.33 20.64 19.51
CA THR A 88 -22.42 21.89 18.72
C THR A 88 -21.32 22.89 19.04
N THR A 89 -20.61 22.70 20.15
CA THR A 89 -19.46 23.48 20.58
C THR A 89 -18.14 23.02 19.99
N GLU A 90 -18.12 21.86 19.28
CA GLU A 90 -16.89 21.35 18.68
C GLU A 90 -16.39 22.29 17.56
N PRO A 91 -15.07 22.59 17.53
CA PRO A 91 -14.50 23.51 16.55
C PRO A 91 -14.65 23.09 15.09
N SER A 92 -14.90 21.82 14.83
CA SER A 92 -15.15 21.27 13.49
C SER A 92 -16.43 21.85 12.85
N GLY A 93 -17.36 22.33 13.67
CA GLY A 93 -18.62 22.93 13.22
C GLY A 93 -19.50 21.98 12.41
N GLY A 94 -20.55 22.52 11.79
CA GLY A 94 -21.49 21.74 10.97
C GLY A 94 -20.82 21.03 9.79
N SER A 95 -19.83 21.65 9.17
CA SER A 95 -19.08 21.05 8.05
C SER A 95 -18.30 19.79 8.44
N GLY A 96 -17.76 19.77 9.66
CA GLY A 96 -17.06 18.62 10.22
C GLY A 96 -17.98 17.66 11.00
N GLY A 97 -19.33 17.88 10.94
CA GLY A 97 -20.30 17.04 11.62
C GLY A 97 -20.31 17.20 13.14
N PHE A 98 -19.80 18.33 13.68
CA PHE A 98 -19.63 18.58 15.12
C PHE A 98 -18.84 17.46 15.82
N ALA A 99 -17.96 16.83 15.08
CA ALA A 99 -17.14 15.73 15.57
C ALA A 99 -15.92 16.25 16.37
N PRO A 100 -15.47 15.55 17.42
CA PRO A 100 -14.31 15.94 18.18
C PRO A 100 -13.04 15.83 17.34
N THR A 101 -12.15 16.81 17.51
CA THR A 101 -10.86 16.92 16.84
C THR A 101 -9.73 16.98 17.87
N GLY A 102 -8.61 17.62 17.57
CA GLY A 102 -7.50 17.82 18.47
C GLY A 102 -6.28 16.97 18.19
N ILE A 103 -5.56 16.59 19.25
CA ILE A 103 -4.32 15.81 19.15
C ILE A 103 -4.58 14.37 19.55
N GLY A 104 -3.94 13.44 18.86
CA GLY A 104 -3.89 12.03 19.20
C GLY A 104 -2.50 11.44 19.00
N TRP A 105 -2.13 10.51 19.86
CA TRP A 105 -0.87 9.80 19.78
C TRP A 105 -1.10 8.32 19.58
N TYR A 106 -0.31 7.74 18.71
CA TYR A 106 -0.22 6.31 18.45
C TYR A 106 1.17 5.81 18.77
N ARG A 107 1.28 4.64 19.41
CA ARG A 107 2.54 3.98 19.70
C ARG A 107 2.43 2.50 19.38
N LYS A 108 3.49 1.93 18.80
CA LYS A 108 3.57 0.49 18.56
C LYS A 108 4.93 -0.04 18.92
N HIS A 109 4.93 -1.04 19.81
CA HIS A 109 6.12 -1.81 20.18
C HIS A 109 6.22 -3.03 19.27
N PHE A 110 7.42 -3.30 18.74
CA PHE A 110 7.64 -4.42 17.84
C PHE A 110 9.07 -4.90 17.85
N ARG A 111 9.26 -6.14 17.39
CA ARG A 111 10.57 -6.72 17.06
C ARG A 111 10.60 -7.09 15.61
N LEU A 112 11.76 -6.93 14.98
CA LEU A 112 11.91 -7.32 13.58
C LEU A 112 11.99 -8.85 13.46
N PRO A 113 11.26 -9.46 12.52
CA PRO A 113 11.47 -10.84 12.13
C PRO A 113 12.89 -11.08 11.61
N ALA A 114 13.40 -12.30 11.75
CA ALA A 114 14.74 -12.66 11.25
C ALA A 114 14.90 -12.44 9.73
N SER A 115 13.82 -12.56 8.97
CA SER A 115 13.76 -12.29 7.52
C SER A 115 14.03 -10.82 7.13
N TYR A 116 14.05 -9.91 8.10
CA TYR A 116 14.37 -8.49 7.89
C TYR A 116 15.87 -8.17 8.05
N LYS A 117 16.67 -9.19 8.44
CA LYS A 117 18.11 -9.01 8.61
C LYS A 117 18.77 -8.55 7.31
N ASP A 118 19.69 -7.60 7.42
CA ASP A 118 20.48 -7.02 6.32
C ASP A 118 19.63 -6.36 5.21
N ARG A 119 18.36 -6.05 5.49
CA ARG A 119 17.45 -5.34 4.58
C ARG A 119 17.31 -3.88 4.97
N LYS A 120 16.90 -3.08 4.00
CA LYS A 120 16.36 -1.74 4.24
C LYS A 120 14.92 -1.87 4.68
N VAL A 121 14.58 -1.23 5.78
CA VAL A 121 13.27 -1.33 6.41
C VAL A 121 12.62 0.05 6.45
N SER A 122 11.43 0.16 5.91
CA SER A 122 10.62 1.39 5.94
C SER A 122 9.24 1.14 6.53
N ILE A 123 8.65 2.18 7.11
CA ILE A 123 7.21 2.24 7.40
C ILE A 123 6.52 3.02 6.30
N GLU A 124 5.44 2.44 5.74
CA GLU A 124 4.53 3.14 4.84
C GLU A 124 3.23 3.42 5.58
N LEU A 125 2.72 4.65 5.46
CA LEU A 125 1.43 5.07 6.01
C LEU A 125 0.55 5.52 4.84
N ASP A 126 -0.54 4.82 4.59
CA ASP A 126 -1.42 5.09 3.46
C ASP A 126 -2.29 6.34 3.64
N GLY A 127 -2.50 6.80 4.88
CA GLY A 127 -3.19 8.04 5.17
C GLY A 127 -3.28 8.33 6.66
N VAL A 128 -2.90 9.56 7.02
CA VAL A 128 -2.95 10.08 8.39
C VAL A 128 -3.50 11.50 8.37
N TYR A 129 -4.66 11.74 8.97
CA TYR A 129 -5.28 13.06 8.97
C TYR A 129 -5.19 13.70 10.35
N GLN A 130 -4.45 14.81 10.51
CA GLN A 130 -3.48 15.49 9.65
C GLN A 130 -2.28 15.95 10.47
N ASN A 131 -1.35 16.73 9.87
CA ASN A 131 -0.14 17.26 10.55
C ASN A 131 0.61 16.18 11.33
N SER A 132 0.73 15.00 10.74
CA SER A 132 1.37 13.87 11.42
C SER A 132 2.88 14.08 11.57
N GLU A 133 3.39 13.71 12.73
CA GLU A 133 4.82 13.64 13.04
C GLU A 133 5.14 12.20 13.45
N VAL A 134 6.26 11.65 12.97
CA VAL A 134 6.63 10.25 13.15
C VAL A 134 8.02 10.12 13.75
N TRP A 135 8.17 9.19 14.69
CA TRP A 135 9.44 8.83 15.33
C TRP A 135 9.63 7.33 15.34
N ILE A 136 10.87 6.91 15.30
CA ILE A 136 11.33 5.54 15.62
C ILE A 136 12.37 5.61 16.73
N ASN A 137 12.16 4.87 17.81
CA ASN A 137 13.08 4.82 18.96
C ASN A 137 13.50 6.20 19.50
N GLY A 138 12.58 7.18 19.46
CA GLY A 138 12.82 8.57 19.86
C GLY A 138 13.45 9.45 18.77
N GLN A 139 13.88 8.89 17.65
CA GLN A 139 14.46 9.63 16.53
C GLN A 139 13.35 10.18 15.62
N TYR A 140 13.35 11.47 15.36
CA TYR A 140 12.37 12.13 14.50
C TYR A 140 12.60 11.80 13.04
N LEU A 141 11.57 11.33 12.35
CA LEU A 141 11.63 10.97 10.94
C LEU A 141 11.08 12.06 10.02
N GLY A 142 10.11 12.84 10.49
CA GLY A 142 9.56 13.92 9.71
C GLY A 142 8.10 14.26 10.02
N LYS A 143 7.60 15.30 9.33
CA LYS A 143 6.22 15.79 9.41
C LYS A 143 5.52 15.70 8.05
N ARG A 144 4.25 15.31 8.06
CA ARG A 144 3.34 15.36 6.91
C ARG A 144 2.11 16.18 7.26
N PRO A 145 2.03 17.44 6.78
CA PRO A 145 0.87 18.30 7.07
C PRO A 145 -0.40 17.85 6.35
N PHE A 146 -0.28 17.42 5.09
CA PHE A 146 -1.42 17.05 4.24
C PHE A 146 -1.87 15.62 4.52
N GLY A 147 -3.17 15.45 4.84
CA GLY A 147 -3.71 14.19 5.33
C GLY A 147 -4.17 13.18 4.27
N TYR A 148 -4.16 13.52 2.97
CA TYR A 148 -4.76 12.69 1.92
C TYR A 148 -3.75 11.99 1.00
N ILE A 149 -2.47 11.97 1.35
CA ILE A 149 -1.44 11.26 0.60
C ILE A 149 -0.78 10.18 1.46
N SER A 150 -0.37 9.09 0.82
CA SER A 150 0.50 8.11 1.45
C SER A 150 1.95 8.62 1.48
N PHE A 151 2.71 8.14 2.45
CA PHE A 151 4.12 8.48 2.61
C PHE A 151 4.89 7.35 3.29
N ALA A 152 6.22 7.40 3.18
CA ALA A 152 7.10 6.41 3.80
C ALA A 152 8.28 7.08 4.50
N TYR A 153 8.81 6.41 5.53
CA TYR A 153 10.04 6.79 6.22
C TYR A 153 10.97 5.59 6.34
N ASP A 154 12.27 5.80 6.06
CA ASP A 154 13.32 4.82 6.32
C ASP A 154 13.54 4.67 7.84
N LEU A 155 13.35 3.46 8.34
CA LEU A 155 13.59 3.12 9.75
C LEU A 155 15.01 2.58 9.98
N THR A 156 15.66 2.07 8.93
CA THR A 156 16.89 1.30 8.98
C THR A 156 17.98 1.90 9.89
N PRO A 157 18.29 3.21 9.80
CA PRO A 157 19.38 3.79 10.57
C PRO A 157 19.13 3.81 12.09
N HIS A 158 17.90 3.62 12.52
CA HIS A 158 17.44 3.85 13.88
C HIS A 158 16.85 2.60 14.54
N LEU A 159 16.89 1.45 13.86
CA LEU A 159 16.35 0.20 14.37
C LEU A 159 17.34 -0.48 15.33
N ASN A 160 16.79 -1.04 16.41
CA ASN A 160 17.51 -1.93 17.32
C ASN A 160 17.44 -3.35 16.74
N ALA A 161 18.51 -3.80 16.08
CA ALA A 161 18.58 -5.14 15.53
C ALA A 161 18.48 -6.20 16.67
N GLY A 162 17.49 -7.10 16.58
CA GLY A 162 17.24 -8.13 17.60
C GLY A 162 16.65 -7.63 18.92
N GLY A 163 16.43 -6.32 19.08
CA GLY A 163 15.83 -5.68 20.24
C GLY A 163 14.40 -5.18 20.02
N ASP A 164 13.84 -4.57 21.05
CA ASP A 164 12.56 -3.91 20.98
C ASP A 164 12.69 -2.56 20.27
N ASN A 165 11.71 -2.27 19.44
CA ASN A 165 11.58 -1.00 18.72
C ASN A 165 10.23 -0.37 19.04
N VAL A 166 10.18 0.97 18.99
CA VAL A 166 8.95 1.72 19.21
C VAL A 166 8.76 2.75 18.10
N VAL A 167 7.70 2.62 17.32
CA VAL A 167 7.20 3.69 16.45
C VAL A 167 6.23 4.54 17.25
N ALA A 168 6.36 5.87 17.17
CA ALA A 168 5.41 6.82 17.70
C ALA A 168 4.93 7.75 16.58
N VAL A 169 3.62 8.01 16.55
CA VAL A 169 2.97 8.92 15.58
C VAL A 169 2.10 9.90 16.36
N LYS A 170 2.40 11.19 16.24
CA LYS A 170 1.52 12.28 16.67
C LYS A 170 0.67 12.71 15.50
N VAL A 171 -0.61 12.89 15.72
CA VAL A 171 -1.55 13.45 14.74
C VAL A 171 -2.19 14.68 15.34
N ASP A 172 -2.13 15.80 14.65
CA ASP A 172 -2.67 17.07 15.13
C ASP A 172 -3.72 17.62 14.17
N ASN A 173 -4.98 17.40 14.50
CA ASN A 173 -6.17 17.94 13.83
C ASN A 173 -6.85 19.02 14.69
N SER A 174 -6.11 19.80 15.46
CA SER A 174 -6.66 20.83 16.35
C SER A 174 -7.08 22.11 15.61
N LEU A 175 -6.43 22.45 14.48
CA LEU A 175 -6.77 23.63 13.71
C LEU A 175 -8.05 23.41 12.89
N GLN A 176 -9.14 24.06 13.32
CA GLN A 176 -10.47 23.94 12.73
C GLN A 176 -11.07 25.34 12.43
N PRO A 177 -11.97 25.45 11.43
CA PRO A 177 -12.41 24.41 10.50
C PRO A 177 -11.33 24.04 9.47
N ALA A 178 -11.09 22.72 9.25
CA ALA A 178 -10.04 22.24 8.33
C ALA A 178 -10.57 21.97 6.91
N SER A 179 -11.89 21.76 6.76
CA SER A 179 -12.51 21.44 5.48
C SER A 179 -14.01 21.82 5.46
N ARG A 180 -14.67 21.55 4.35
CA ARG A 180 -16.12 21.71 4.16
C ARG A 180 -16.89 20.39 4.31
N TRP A 181 -16.23 19.35 4.79
CA TRP A 181 -16.75 17.99 4.96
C TRP A 181 -16.12 17.34 6.18
N TYR A 182 -16.72 16.24 6.62
CA TYR A 182 -16.13 15.38 7.64
C TYR A 182 -14.79 14.82 7.16
N SER A 183 -13.71 15.13 7.84
CA SER A 183 -12.37 14.67 7.46
C SER A 183 -11.84 13.52 8.33
N GLY A 184 -12.44 13.30 9.48
CA GLY A 184 -11.94 12.36 10.48
C GLY A 184 -10.65 12.82 11.15
N SER A 185 -10.09 11.97 11.99
CA SER A 185 -8.82 12.22 12.67
C SER A 185 -8.12 10.91 13.01
N GLY A 186 -6.84 10.79 12.66
CA GLY A 186 -6.06 9.63 13.02
C GLY A 186 -5.33 8.96 11.88
N ILE A 187 -4.81 7.76 12.12
CA ILE A 187 -4.27 6.88 11.09
C ILE A 187 -5.46 6.15 10.47
N TYR A 188 -6.10 6.79 9.49
CA TYR A 188 -7.38 6.35 8.95
C TYR A 188 -7.26 5.37 7.78
N ARG A 189 -6.03 5.03 7.38
CA ARG A 189 -5.72 4.01 6.37
C ARG A 189 -4.68 3.04 6.90
N HIS A 190 -4.32 2.05 6.08
CA HIS A 190 -3.38 0.99 6.44
C HIS A 190 -1.96 1.50 6.69
N THR A 191 -1.23 0.75 7.49
CA THR A 191 0.20 0.89 7.70
C THR A 191 0.92 -0.40 7.32
N TRP A 192 2.13 -0.27 6.79
CA TRP A 192 2.92 -1.39 6.31
C TRP A 192 4.36 -1.28 6.80
N LEU A 193 4.93 -2.41 7.12
CA LEU A 193 6.36 -2.55 7.32
C LEU A 193 6.95 -3.21 6.09
N VAL A 194 7.84 -2.50 5.39
CA VAL A 194 8.43 -2.94 4.12
C VAL A 194 9.90 -3.21 4.31
N ALA A 195 10.37 -4.39 3.88
CA ALA A 195 11.77 -4.75 3.92
C ALA A 195 12.26 -5.16 2.53
N VAL A 196 13.31 -4.50 2.03
CA VAL A 196 13.86 -4.67 0.71
C VAL A 196 15.38 -4.86 0.75
N ASN A 197 15.95 -5.45 -0.30
CA ASN A 197 17.40 -5.46 -0.47
C ASN A 197 17.92 -4.02 -0.62
N PRO A 198 19.17 -3.70 -0.21
CA PRO A 198 19.76 -2.40 -0.51
C PRO A 198 19.78 -2.00 -2.00
N VAL A 199 19.64 -2.96 -2.91
CA VAL A 199 19.37 -2.68 -4.33
C VAL A 199 17.93 -3.08 -4.62
N HIS A 200 17.05 -2.11 -4.92
CA HIS A 200 15.62 -2.36 -5.05
C HIS A 200 14.92 -1.32 -5.94
N VAL A 201 13.72 -1.63 -6.40
CA VAL A 201 12.81 -0.66 -7.02
C VAL A 201 12.38 0.36 -5.94
N ALA A 202 12.59 1.63 -6.21
CA ALA A 202 12.25 2.72 -5.28
C ALA A 202 10.75 2.68 -4.91
N HIS A 203 10.42 3.27 -3.76
CA HIS A 203 9.01 3.44 -3.36
C HIS A 203 8.25 4.20 -4.47
N TRP A 204 7.14 3.60 -4.97
CA TRP A 204 6.42 4.06 -6.17
C TRP A 204 7.32 4.30 -7.40
N GLY A 205 8.35 3.49 -7.53
CA GLY A 205 9.38 3.68 -8.54
C GLY A 205 9.00 3.24 -9.95
N THR A 206 7.78 2.74 -10.20
CA THR A 206 7.32 2.33 -11.54
C THR A 206 6.27 3.28 -12.08
N PHE A 207 6.40 3.65 -13.35
CA PHE A 207 5.41 4.41 -14.08
C PHE A 207 5.16 3.77 -15.44
N VAL A 208 3.90 3.38 -15.70
CA VAL A 208 3.48 2.67 -16.91
C VAL A 208 2.51 3.53 -17.70
N THR A 209 2.80 3.74 -18.98
CA THR A 209 1.91 4.44 -19.91
C THR A 209 1.73 3.65 -21.19
N THR A 210 0.62 3.93 -21.91
CA THR A 210 0.29 3.29 -23.18
C THR A 210 0.11 4.37 -24.27
N PRO A 211 1.22 4.96 -24.78
CA PRO A 211 1.17 6.12 -25.67
C PRO A 211 0.60 5.82 -27.06
N ARG A 212 0.55 4.55 -27.45
CA ARG A 212 -0.03 4.08 -28.71
C ARG A 212 -0.83 2.82 -28.45
N VAL A 213 -2.11 2.86 -28.82
CA VAL A 213 -3.05 1.75 -28.57
C VAL A 213 -3.91 1.53 -29.82
N SER A 214 -3.99 0.27 -30.25
CA SER A 214 -4.97 -0.21 -31.21
C SER A 214 -5.42 -1.62 -30.82
N LYS A 215 -6.38 -2.19 -31.54
CA LYS A 215 -6.81 -3.59 -31.35
C LYS A 215 -5.75 -4.59 -31.81
N GLU A 216 -4.87 -4.17 -32.71
CA GLU A 216 -3.80 -5.01 -33.29
C GLU A 216 -2.54 -5.00 -32.43
N ALA A 217 -2.21 -3.83 -31.84
CA ALA A 217 -1.00 -3.69 -31.03
C ALA A 217 -1.08 -2.48 -30.10
N ALA A 218 -0.36 -2.59 -28.98
CA ALA A 218 -0.13 -1.46 -28.06
C ALA A 218 1.35 -1.33 -27.73
N GLY A 219 1.82 -0.08 -27.64
CA GLY A 219 3.14 0.25 -27.11
C GLY A 219 3.00 0.57 -25.61
N VAL A 220 3.65 -0.23 -24.77
CA VAL A 220 3.71 0.00 -23.32
C VAL A 220 5.06 0.62 -22.98
N ARG A 221 5.06 1.85 -22.50
CA ARG A 221 6.25 2.54 -21.99
C ARG A 221 6.33 2.32 -20.49
N VAL A 222 7.46 1.81 -20.05
CA VAL A 222 7.75 1.50 -18.65
C VAL A 222 8.95 2.35 -18.20
N GLN A 223 8.75 3.11 -17.13
CA GLN A 223 9.83 3.78 -16.41
C GLN A 223 9.94 3.13 -15.03
N THR A 224 11.15 2.66 -14.66
CA THR A 224 11.39 2.00 -13.38
C THR A 224 12.64 2.60 -12.72
N ARG A 225 12.46 3.21 -11.55
CA ARG A 225 13.56 3.73 -10.74
C ARG A 225 14.09 2.64 -9.83
N VAL A 226 15.37 2.31 -10.00
CA VAL A 226 16.08 1.38 -9.12
C VAL A 226 17.08 2.16 -8.28
N ARG A 227 17.07 1.90 -6.99
CA ARG A 227 17.98 2.52 -6.02
C ARG A 227 19.04 1.52 -5.61
N ASN A 228 20.30 1.96 -5.58
CA ASN A 228 21.42 1.26 -4.96
C ASN A 228 21.84 2.00 -3.69
N GLU A 229 21.48 1.47 -2.53
CA GLU A 229 21.87 2.01 -1.22
C GLU A 229 23.08 1.30 -0.61
N ARG A 230 23.86 0.59 -1.45
CA ARG A 230 25.15 0.01 -1.06
C ARG A 230 26.26 1.07 -1.13
N ALA A 231 27.31 0.86 -0.36
CA ALA A 231 28.52 1.68 -0.42
C ALA A 231 29.35 1.46 -1.70
N ALA A 232 29.03 0.45 -2.51
CA ALA A 232 29.68 0.12 -3.77
C ALA A 232 28.72 0.19 -4.94
N ALA A 233 29.23 0.45 -6.14
CA ALA A 233 28.44 0.36 -7.37
C ALA A 233 27.93 -1.07 -7.59
N ALA A 234 26.80 -1.19 -8.28
CA ALA A 234 26.18 -2.47 -8.61
C ALA A 234 25.67 -2.44 -10.05
N THR A 235 26.07 -3.42 -10.87
CA THR A 235 25.45 -3.64 -12.17
C THR A 235 24.12 -4.34 -11.96
N CYS A 236 23.04 -3.62 -12.27
CA CYS A 236 21.67 -4.05 -12.11
C CYS A 236 21.09 -4.45 -13.47
N THR A 237 20.49 -5.63 -13.56
CA THR A 237 19.66 -6.03 -14.70
C THR A 237 18.21 -5.95 -14.27
N LEU A 238 17.42 -5.13 -14.97
CA LEU A 238 15.98 -5.03 -14.82
C LEU A 238 15.29 -5.85 -15.91
N THR A 239 14.51 -6.82 -15.51
CA THR A 239 13.55 -7.54 -16.36
C THR A 239 12.16 -6.98 -16.11
N SER A 240 11.53 -6.43 -17.15
CA SER A 240 10.12 -5.99 -17.13
C SER A 240 9.28 -7.00 -17.88
N ALA A 241 8.43 -7.72 -17.17
CA ALA A 241 7.51 -8.70 -17.74
C ALA A 241 6.07 -8.19 -17.67
N ILE A 242 5.37 -8.13 -18.81
CA ILE A 242 3.94 -7.89 -18.88
C ILE A 242 3.23 -9.23 -18.67
N VAL A 243 2.38 -9.29 -17.66
CA VAL A 243 1.63 -10.48 -17.26
C VAL A 243 0.15 -10.20 -17.46
N ASP A 244 -0.57 -11.10 -18.11
CA ASP A 244 -2.00 -10.98 -18.34
C ASP A 244 -2.86 -11.35 -17.11
N GLY A 245 -4.18 -11.26 -17.24
CA GLY A 245 -5.12 -11.56 -16.16
C GLY A 245 -5.10 -13.00 -15.68
N ASP A 246 -4.61 -13.93 -16.51
CA ASP A 246 -4.48 -15.36 -16.19
C ASP A 246 -3.10 -15.70 -15.59
N GLY A 247 -2.23 -14.72 -15.41
CA GLY A 247 -0.89 -14.88 -14.86
C GLY A 247 0.17 -15.33 -15.87
N LYS A 248 -0.16 -15.35 -17.18
CA LYS A 248 0.77 -15.69 -18.25
C LYS A 248 1.61 -14.49 -18.63
N VAL A 249 2.91 -14.70 -18.79
CA VAL A 249 3.81 -13.69 -19.36
C VAL A 249 3.50 -13.51 -20.85
N VAL A 250 3.10 -12.28 -21.20
CA VAL A 250 2.78 -11.90 -22.58
C VAL A 250 4.02 -11.45 -23.32
N GLN A 251 4.85 -10.63 -22.64
CA GLN A 251 6.06 -10.06 -23.23
C GLN A 251 7.05 -9.68 -22.12
N THR A 252 8.35 -9.68 -22.47
CA THR A 252 9.45 -9.28 -21.58
C THR A 252 10.43 -8.34 -22.27
N ALA A 253 11.10 -7.53 -21.48
CA ALA A 253 12.25 -6.74 -21.90
C ALA A 253 13.29 -6.69 -20.79
N ASP A 254 14.56 -6.86 -21.16
CA ASP A 254 15.72 -6.76 -20.26
C ASP A 254 16.56 -5.54 -20.59
N ILE A 255 17.08 -4.90 -19.54
CA ILE A 255 18.04 -3.80 -19.68
C ILE A 255 18.99 -3.83 -18.49
N SER A 256 20.27 -3.48 -18.71
CA SER A 256 21.28 -3.47 -17.66
C SER A 256 21.95 -2.12 -17.55
N GLN A 257 22.24 -1.69 -16.32
CA GLN A 257 22.94 -0.46 -16.02
C GLN A 257 23.74 -0.60 -14.74
N GLU A 258 24.94 -0.04 -14.69
CA GLU A 258 25.66 0.15 -13.45
C GLU A 258 25.11 1.35 -12.70
N ILE A 259 24.71 1.15 -11.44
CA ILE A 259 24.21 2.19 -10.54
C ILE A 259 25.28 2.44 -9.47
N GLY A 260 25.76 3.67 -9.38
CA GLY A 260 26.78 4.06 -8.41
C GLY A 260 26.34 3.85 -6.95
N PRO A 261 27.27 4.00 -5.98
CA PRO A 261 26.95 3.87 -4.56
C PRO A 261 25.98 4.98 -4.11
N ASN A 262 24.99 4.62 -3.28
CA ASN A 262 23.97 5.52 -2.77
C ASN A 262 23.30 6.38 -3.86
N ALA A 263 23.06 5.79 -5.04
CA ALA A 263 22.47 6.46 -6.20
C ALA A 263 21.21 5.75 -6.68
N GLU A 264 20.45 6.42 -7.52
CA GLU A 264 19.32 5.82 -8.23
C GLU A 264 19.46 6.05 -9.75
N TYR A 265 18.84 5.15 -10.51
CA TYR A 265 18.77 5.23 -11.96
C TYR A 265 17.37 4.90 -12.43
N GLU A 266 16.86 5.68 -13.40
CA GLU A 266 15.58 5.43 -14.04
C GLU A 266 15.80 4.67 -15.35
N PHE A 267 15.35 3.43 -15.38
CA PHE A 267 15.30 2.62 -16.59
C PHE A 267 14.07 3.00 -17.41
N GLU A 268 14.23 3.10 -18.69
CA GLU A 268 13.13 3.27 -19.64
C GLU A 268 13.10 2.15 -20.66
N GLN A 269 11.93 1.52 -20.82
CA GLN A 269 11.72 0.42 -21.77
C GLN A 269 10.43 0.64 -22.55
N GLN A 270 10.45 0.22 -23.83
CA GLN A 270 9.29 0.20 -24.72
C GLN A 270 8.97 -1.26 -25.03
N ILE A 271 7.76 -1.70 -24.68
CA ILE A 271 7.36 -3.10 -24.82
C ILE A 271 6.10 -3.14 -25.69
N ALA A 272 6.17 -3.87 -26.82
CA ALA A 272 5.01 -4.05 -27.68
C ALA A 272 4.17 -5.24 -27.23
N VAL A 273 2.86 -5.04 -27.14
CA VAL A 273 1.87 -6.09 -26.85
C VAL A 273 1.00 -6.26 -28.09
N GLU A 274 1.03 -7.44 -28.71
CA GLU A 274 0.20 -7.79 -29.85
C GLU A 274 -1.20 -8.19 -29.40
N LYS A 275 -2.22 -7.76 -30.14
CA LYS A 275 -3.65 -8.04 -29.89
C LYS A 275 -4.03 -7.86 -28.40
N PRO A 276 -3.78 -6.68 -27.83
CA PRO A 276 -4.01 -6.46 -26.41
C PRO A 276 -5.51 -6.54 -26.06
N SER A 277 -5.80 -7.07 -24.88
CA SER A 277 -7.12 -6.91 -24.27
C SER A 277 -7.21 -5.49 -23.71
N LEU A 278 -7.95 -4.61 -24.40
CA LEU A 278 -8.05 -3.22 -24.00
C LEU A 278 -8.93 -3.06 -22.74
N TRP A 279 -8.48 -2.19 -21.85
CA TRP A 279 -9.30 -1.78 -20.72
C TRP A 279 -10.45 -0.89 -21.24
N SER A 280 -11.68 -1.24 -20.91
CA SER A 280 -12.87 -0.44 -21.18
C SER A 280 -13.80 -0.43 -19.98
N VAL A 281 -14.84 0.43 -20.02
CA VAL A 281 -15.86 0.46 -18.95
C VAL A 281 -16.59 -0.89 -18.84
N ALA A 282 -16.89 -1.51 -20.00
CA ALA A 282 -17.57 -2.82 -20.03
C ALA A 282 -16.67 -3.99 -19.64
N THR A 283 -15.40 -3.90 -20.00
CA THR A 283 -14.39 -4.94 -19.74
C THR A 283 -13.11 -4.32 -19.19
N PRO A 284 -13.04 -4.04 -17.86
CA PRO A 284 -11.89 -3.40 -17.24
C PRO A 284 -10.73 -4.38 -17.08
N TYR A 285 -10.15 -4.81 -18.21
CA TYR A 285 -9.10 -5.81 -18.23
C TYR A 285 -7.79 -5.23 -17.70
N MET A 286 -7.18 -5.93 -16.72
CA MET A 286 -5.95 -5.50 -16.06
C MET A 286 -4.80 -6.44 -16.38
N TYR A 287 -3.67 -5.84 -16.75
CA TYR A 287 -2.36 -6.45 -16.77
C TYR A 287 -1.59 -6.13 -15.51
N LYS A 288 -0.50 -6.86 -15.29
CA LYS A 288 0.52 -6.55 -14.29
C LYS A 288 1.87 -6.37 -14.99
N LEU A 289 2.58 -5.33 -14.62
CA LEU A 289 4.01 -5.23 -14.88
C LEU A 289 4.73 -5.89 -13.69
N ARG A 290 5.52 -6.93 -13.95
CA ARG A 290 6.44 -7.51 -12.97
C ARG A 290 7.85 -7.00 -13.28
N SER A 291 8.39 -6.22 -12.38
CA SER A 291 9.75 -5.67 -12.43
C SER A 291 10.65 -6.52 -11.54
N THR A 292 11.56 -7.28 -12.13
CA THR A 292 12.54 -8.11 -11.41
C THR A 292 13.93 -7.48 -11.53
N VAL A 293 14.55 -7.15 -10.40
CA VAL A 293 15.91 -6.60 -10.34
C VAL A 293 16.88 -7.70 -9.94
N ARG A 294 17.93 -7.87 -10.74
CA ARG A 294 19.03 -8.80 -10.46
C ARG A 294 20.37 -8.06 -10.34
N VAL A 295 21.22 -8.58 -9.44
CA VAL A 295 22.63 -8.23 -9.34
C VAL A 295 23.44 -9.51 -9.54
N GLY A 296 24.14 -9.62 -10.64
CA GLY A 296 24.68 -10.88 -11.12
C GLY A 296 23.57 -11.89 -11.39
N GLN A 297 23.63 -13.08 -10.76
CA GLN A 297 22.61 -14.13 -10.90
C GLN A 297 21.51 -14.06 -9.81
N GLN A 298 21.68 -13.19 -8.81
CA GLN A 298 20.75 -13.11 -7.69
C GLN A 298 19.60 -12.14 -8.00
N THR A 299 18.34 -12.60 -7.87
CA THR A 299 17.18 -11.72 -7.77
C THR A 299 17.22 -11.03 -6.42
N VAL A 300 17.29 -9.69 -6.47
CA VAL A 300 17.38 -8.84 -5.25
C VAL A 300 16.09 -8.12 -4.96
N ASP A 301 15.21 -7.91 -5.95
CA ASP A 301 13.89 -7.32 -5.75
C ASP A 301 12.90 -7.77 -6.83
N GLU A 302 11.62 -7.84 -6.44
CA GLU A 302 10.49 -8.04 -7.34
C GLU A 302 9.37 -7.07 -6.95
N TYR A 303 8.84 -6.36 -7.95
CA TYR A 303 7.81 -5.35 -7.77
C TYR A 303 6.71 -5.50 -8.82
N GLU A 304 5.45 -5.60 -8.39
CA GLU A 304 4.30 -5.70 -9.30
C GLU A 304 3.53 -4.37 -9.35
N THR A 305 3.17 -3.95 -10.57
CA THR A 305 2.37 -2.74 -10.82
C THR A 305 1.19 -3.10 -11.72
N PRO A 306 -0.05 -2.99 -11.23
CA PRO A 306 -1.23 -3.21 -12.07
C PRO A 306 -1.43 -2.05 -13.04
N PHE A 307 -1.82 -2.35 -14.29
CA PHE A 307 -2.15 -1.34 -15.28
C PHE A 307 -3.17 -1.86 -16.31
N GLY A 308 -3.90 -0.94 -16.95
CA GLY A 308 -4.77 -1.25 -18.07
C GLY A 308 -4.21 -0.66 -19.37
N ILE A 309 -4.32 -1.38 -20.48
CA ILE A 309 -3.95 -0.87 -21.81
C ILE A 309 -5.16 -0.12 -22.36
N ARG A 310 -5.05 1.20 -22.47
CA ARG A 310 -6.12 2.07 -22.98
C ARG A 310 -5.58 3.36 -23.53
N GLU A 311 -6.32 3.98 -24.43
CA GLU A 311 -6.14 5.36 -24.83
C GLU A 311 -7.25 6.21 -24.22
N ALA A 312 -6.90 7.32 -23.58
CA ALA A 312 -7.83 8.29 -23.04
C ALA A 312 -7.52 9.67 -23.68
N LEU A 313 -8.43 10.18 -24.48
CA LEU A 313 -8.28 11.44 -25.20
C LEU A 313 -9.41 12.40 -24.83
N PHE A 314 -9.07 13.65 -24.52
CA PHE A 314 -10.01 14.74 -24.38
C PHE A 314 -9.93 15.64 -25.63
N ASP A 315 -11.01 15.68 -26.38
CA ASP A 315 -11.12 16.43 -27.63
C ASP A 315 -12.12 17.58 -27.44
N ALA A 316 -11.78 18.77 -27.94
CA ALA A 316 -12.58 19.96 -27.71
C ALA A 316 -14.00 19.87 -28.35
N ASP A 317 -14.11 19.18 -29.47
CA ASP A 317 -15.37 19.06 -30.23
C ASP A 317 -16.12 17.76 -29.93
N ARG A 318 -15.38 16.68 -29.68
CA ARG A 318 -15.92 15.32 -29.47
C ARG A 318 -16.03 14.91 -28.00
N GLY A 319 -15.47 15.68 -27.06
CA GLY A 319 -15.47 15.37 -25.66
C GLY A 319 -14.46 14.26 -25.27
N PHE A 320 -14.82 13.40 -24.33
CA PHE A 320 -13.96 12.32 -23.86
C PHE A 320 -14.08 11.08 -24.76
N LEU A 321 -12.94 10.61 -25.24
CA LEU A 321 -12.83 9.38 -26.03
C LEU A 321 -12.00 8.35 -25.28
N LEU A 322 -12.53 7.14 -25.18
CA LEU A 322 -11.84 5.98 -24.64
C LEU A 322 -11.64 4.95 -25.76
N ASN A 323 -10.40 4.63 -26.08
CA ASN A 323 -10.05 3.76 -27.21
C ASN A 323 -10.69 4.20 -28.55
N GLY A 324 -10.76 5.50 -28.75
CA GLY A 324 -11.38 6.12 -29.96
C GLY A 324 -12.89 6.25 -29.93
N GLU A 325 -13.60 5.68 -28.96
CA GLU A 325 -15.06 5.74 -28.82
C GLU A 325 -15.48 6.84 -27.83
N HIS A 326 -16.53 7.58 -28.15
CA HIS A 326 -17.07 8.62 -27.27
C HIS A 326 -17.71 7.99 -26.02
N VAL A 327 -17.29 8.46 -24.84
CA VAL A 327 -17.85 8.01 -23.55
C VAL A 327 -18.39 9.21 -22.78
N LYS A 328 -19.69 9.18 -22.47
CA LYS A 328 -20.30 10.17 -21.59
C LYS A 328 -19.85 9.90 -20.15
N LEU A 329 -19.20 10.89 -19.55
CA LEU A 329 -18.79 10.81 -18.15
C LEU A 329 -19.93 11.21 -17.23
N ASN A 330 -20.55 10.25 -16.56
CA ASN A 330 -21.47 10.48 -15.45
C ASN A 330 -20.72 10.26 -14.14
N GLY A 331 -20.87 11.16 -13.20
CA GLY A 331 -20.11 11.12 -11.94
C GLY A 331 -20.94 11.51 -10.75
N VAL A 332 -20.53 11.01 -9.60
CA VAL A 332 -21.04 11.36 -8.27
C VAL A 332 -19.87 11.77 -7.38
N CYS A 333 -20.15 12.59 -6.35
CA CYS A 333 -19.17 12.89 -5.31
C CYS A 333 -19.26 11.81 -4.22
N LEU A 334 -18.15 11.13 -3.98
CA LEU A 334 -17.99 10.24 -2.83
C LEU A 334 -17.00 10.88 -1.87
N HIS A 335 -17.46 11.15 -0.65
CA HIS A 335 -16.56 11.51 0.43
C HIS A 335 -15.87 10.25 0.97
N HIS A 336 -14.71 10.42 1.58
CA HIS A 336 -13.87 9.31 2.06
C HIS A 336 -14.37 8.67 3.37
N ASP A 337 -15.51 9.12 3.90
CA ASP A 337 -16.13 8.60 5.11
C ASP A 337 -17.30 7.63 4.83
N ALA A 338 -17.68 6.86 5.83
CA ALA A 338 -18.82 5.94 5.77
C ALA A 338 -19.60 5.86 7.10
N GLY A 339 -20.31 6.93 7.43
CA GLY A 339 -21.20 6.99 8.59
C GLY A 339 -20.49 6.60 9.89
N SER A 340 -20.95 5.54 10.56
CA SER A 340 -20.48 5.14 11.89
C SER A 340 -19.01 4.68 11.96
N VAL A 341 -18.35 4.46 10.84
CA VAL A 341 -16.92 4.10 10.80
C VAL A 341 -16.02 5.29 10.48
N GLY A 342 -16.61 6.47 10.28
CA GLY A 342 -15.87 7.68 9.94
C GLY A 342 -15.04 7.53 8.69
N SER A 343 -13.81 8.03 8.71
CA SER A 343 -12.84 7.91 7.60
C SER A 343 -12.06 6.59 7.59
N ALA A 344 -12.12 5.79 8.66
CA ALA A 344 -11.52 4.47 8.75
C ALA A 344 -12.39 3.40 8.06
N VAL A 345 -12.63 3.59 6.76
CA VAL A 345 -13.61 2.79 5.99
C VAL A 345 -13.00 1.47 5.54
N PRO A 346 -13.57 0.31 5.95
CA PRO A 346 -13.14 -0.99 5.43
C PRO A 346 -13.32 -1.11 3.91
N GLU A 347 -12.43 -1.82 3.23
CA GLU A 347 -12.46 -2.01 1.77
C GLU A 347 -13.81 -2.53 1.27
N ARG A 348 -14.42 -3.49 1.98
CA ARG A 348 -15.73 -4.07 1.60
C ARG A 348 -16.85 -3.01 1.50
N VAL A 349 -16.77 -1.92 2.25
CA VAL A 349 -17.74 -0.81 2.15
C VAL A 349 -17.59 -0.09 0.81
N TRP A 350 -16.33 0.14 0.37
CA TRP A 350 -16.04 0.73 -0.94
C TRP A 350 -16.48 -0.18 -2.07
N GLU A 351 -16.15 -1.46 -2.02
CA GLU A 351 -16.59 -2.45 -3.00
C GLU A 351 -18.12 -2.42 -3.16
N ARG A 352 -18.86 -2.47 -2.04
CA ARG A 352 -20.31 -2.39 -2.07
C ARG A 352 -20.83 -1.09 -2.69
N ARG A 353 -20.21 0.04 -2.40
CA ARG A 353 -20.57 1.33 -3.01
C ARG A 353 -20.38 1.29 -4.52
N PHE A 354 -19.27 0.76 -5.00
CA PHE A 354 -18.99 0.64 -6.44
C PHE A 354 -19.90 -0.39 -7.11
N GLU A 355 -20.24 -1.48 -6.45
CA GLU A 355 -21.23 -2.44 -6.93
C GLU A 355 -22.59 -1.74 -7.18
N ILE A 356 -23.08 -0.96 -6.21
CA ILE A 356 -24.33 -0.20 -6.32
C ILE A 356 -24.26 0.83 -7.44
N LEU A 357 -23.17 1.58 -7.54
CA LEU A 357 -22.99 2.59 -8.60
C LEU A 357 -22.95 1.96 -9.99
N ARG A 358 -22.40 0.76 -10.12
CA ARG A 358 -22.39 0.01 -11.38
C ARG A 358 -23.79 -0.46 -11.78
N ASP A 359 -24.61 -0.80 -10.80
CA ASP A 359 -25.97 -1.31 -11.03
C ASP A 359 -26.99 -0.20 -11.30
N MET A 360 -26.64 1.09 -11.07
CA MET A 360 -27.44 2.28 -11.38
C MET A 360 -27.36 2.70 -12.84
#